data_f79dd10f2ac843e3b7c5e18206a0a21e
#
_entry.id   f79dd10f2ac843e3b7c5e18206a0a21e
#
_cell.length_a   1.000
_cell.length_b   1.000
_cell.length_c   1.000
_cell.angle_alpha   90.00
_cell.angle_beta   90.00
_cell.angle_gamma   90.00
#
_symmetry.space_group_name_H-M   'P 1'
#
loop_
_entity.id
_entity.type
_entity.pdbx_description
1 polymer ?
#
loop_
_entity_poly.entity_id
_entity_poly.type
_entity_poly.pdbx_seq_one_letter_code
_entity_poly.pdbx_strand_id
1 'polypeptide(L)'
;MKRIYSVLVENRSGVLCKVSGLFSRRCFNIDSLAVGETDDPAVSVITIVSSGDKRTIEQIEKQLNKKIDIIKVKTFDESASFSRELLMVKVKYNKSNRKDIMEICDVLKTASIEEVSKNYMLIQMCDTPERTALLIQLLKSVSIVEIARTGTLALPKCSETEA
;
A
#
# COMPACT_ATOMS: atom_id res chain seq x y z
N MET A 1 -10.23 9.28 -10.72
CA MET A 1 -9.37 9.94 -9.72
C MET A 1 -9.06 8.91 -8.64
N LYS A 2 -7.85 8.93 -8.11
CA LYS A 2 -7.43 8.03 -7.01
C LYS A 2 -7.46 8.80 -5.70
N ARG A 3 -7.93 8.18 -4.63
CA ARG A 3 -8.10 8.81 -3.31
C ARG A 3 -7.62 7.87 -2.22
N ILE A 4 -7.00 8.46 -1.20
CA ILE A 4 -6.53 7.73 -0.03
C ILE A 4 -7.45 8.08 1.15
N TYR A 5 -7.91 7.05 1.84
CA TYR A 5 -8.71 7.15 3.05
C TYR A 5 -7.91 6.57 4.21
N SER A 6 -7.64 7.40 5.21
CA SER A 6 -7.11 6.96 6.49
C SER A 6 -8.27 6.88 7.48
N VAL A 7 -8.63 5.69 7.87
CA VAL A 7 -9.82 5.39 8.66
C VAL A 7 -9.38 4.87 10.03
N LEU A 8 -9.60 5.67 11.07
CA LEU A 8 -9.38 5.27 12.44
C LEU A 8 -10.61 4.51 12.95
N VAL A 9 -10.41 3.29 13.43
CA VAL A 9 -11.49 2.37 13.80
C VAL A 9 -11.24 1.73 15.17
N GLU A 10 -12.31 1.27 15.83
CA GLU A 10 -12.17 0.38 16.98
C GLU A 10 -11.49 -0.94 16.56
N ASN A 11 -10.47 -1.35 17.30
CA ASN A 11 -9.78 -2.63 17.08
C ASN A 11 -10.57 -3.79 17.65
N ARG A 12 -11.65 -4.17 16.95
CA ARG A 12 -12.53 -5.27 17.33
C ARG A 12 -12.74 -6.25 16.18
N SER A 13 -12.98 -7.50 16.52
CA SER A 13 -13.33 -8.53 15.53
C SER A 13 -14.52 -8.08 14.67
N GLY A 14 -14.41 -8.28 13.35
CA GLY A 14 -15.45 -7.98 12.38
C GLY A 14 -15.48 -6.54 11.87
N VAL A 15 -14.73 -5.59 12.43
CA VAL A 15 -14.72 -4.20 11.95
C VAL A 15 -14.18 -4.11 10.52
N LEU A 16 -13.07 -4.78 10.23
CA LEU A 16 -12.54 -4.85 8.86
C LEU A 16 -13.55 -5.45 7.87
N CYS A 17 -14.27 -6.50 8.27
CA CYS A 17 -15.34 -7.09 7.45
C CYS A 17 -16.47 -6.11 7.17
N LYS A 18 -16.85 -5.28 8.15
CA LYS A 18 -17.88 -4.25 7.96
C LYS A 18 -17.42 -3.15 7.01
N VAL A 19 -16.15 -2.74 7.09
CA VAL A 19 -15.55 -1.75 6.20
C VAL A 19 -15.46 -2.32 4.77
N SER A 20 -14.84 -3.48 4.57
CA SER A 20 -14.72 -4.10 3.25
C SER A 20 -16.10 -4.44 2.65
N GLY A 21 -17.04 -4.91 3.46
CA GLY A 21 -18.42 -5.17 3.05
C GLY A 21 -19.19 -3.91 2.62
N LEU A 22 -18.83 -2.72 3.12
CA LEU A 22 -19.38 -1.45 2.62
C LEU A 22 -18.96 -1.21 1.16
N PHE A 23 -17.67 -1.42 0.85
CA PHE A 23 -17.17 -1.29 -0.52
C PHE A 23 -17.80 -2.31 -1.45
N SER A 24 -17.82 -3.57 -1.04
CA SER A 24 -18.40 -4.68 -1.83
C SER A 24 -19.86 -4.45 -2.18
N ARG A 25 -20.72 -4.10 -1.21
CA ARG A 25 -22.16 -3.87 -1.44
C ARG A 25 -22.47 -2.70 -2.39
N ARG A 26 -21.53 -1.83 -2.66
CA ARG A 26 -21.67 -0.67 -3.55
C ARG A 26 -20.82 -0.77 -4.81
N CYS A 27 -20.19 -1.92 -5.03
CA CYS A 27 -19.29 -2.14 -6.16
C CYS A 27 -18.15 -1.10 -6.24
N PHE A 28 -17.69 -0.60 -5.07
CA PHE A 28 -16.50 0.22 -5.00
C PHE A 28 -15.27 -0.67 -4.98
N ASN A 29 -14.29 -0.38 -5.84
CA ASN A 29 -13.04 -1.14 -5.84
C ASN A 29 -12.11 -0.66 -4.72
N ILE A 30 -11.40 -1.61 -4.09
CA ILE A 30 -10.28 -1.35 -3.19
C ILE A 30 -9.01 -1.67 -3.96
N ASP A 31 -8.24 -0.64 -4.32
CA ASP A 31 -6.97 -0.80 -5.05
C ASP A 31 -5.85 -1.25 -4.11
N SER A 32 -5.88 -0.79 -2.86
CA SER A 32 -4.92 -1.13 -1.80
C SER A 32 -5.57 -1.04 -0.43
N LEU A 33 -5.19 -1.95 0.46
CA LEU A 33 -5.67 -2.02 1.84
C LEU A 33 -4.53 -2.39 2.77
N ALA A 34 -4.26 -1.54 3.75
CA ALA A 34 -3.32 -1.83 4.84
C ALA A 34 -4.00 -1.54 6.18
N VAL A 35 -3.74 -2.38 7.17
CA VAL A 35 -4.32 -2.28 8.52
C VAL A 35 -3.23 -2.47 9.54
N GLY A 36 -3.22 -1.65 10.58
CA GLY A 36 -2.32 -1.78 11.72
C GLY A 36 -2.91 -1.17 12.98
N GLU A 37 -2.48 -1.67 14.12
CA GLU A 37 -2.79 -1.06 15.42
C GLU A 37 -2.10 0.30 15.54
N THR A 38 -2.69 1.19 16.35
CA THR A 38 -2.07 2.44 16.75
C THR A 38 -1.25 2.24 18.04
N ASP A 39 -0.79 3.31 18.66
CA ASP A 39 -0.23 3.31 20.01
C ASP A 39 -1.26 2.90 21.07
N ASP A 40 -2.55 3.06 20.80
CA ASP A 40 -3.65 2.49 21.57
C ASP A 40 -4.08 1.14 20.97
N PRO A 41 -3.86 0.00 21.65
CA PRO A 41 -4.25 -1.33 21.16
C PRO A 41 -5.77 -1.48 20.91
N ALA A 42 -6.60 -0.61 21.50
CA ALA A 42 -8.04 -0.61 21.26
C ALA A 42 -8.44 0.03 19.93
N VAL A 43 -7.48 0.65 19.22
CA VAL A 43 -7.69 1.44 18.02
C VAL A 43 -6.77 0.98 16.89
N SER A 44 -7.32 0.81 15.70
CA SER A 44 -6.57 0.51 14.47
C SER A 44 -6.74 1.60 13.42
N VAL A 45 -5.72 1.74 12.59
CA VAL A 45 -5.78 2.57 11.38
C VAL A 45 -5.90 1.65 10.16
N ILE A 46 -6.88 1.94 9.31
CA ILE A 46 -7.05 1.30 8.00
C ILE A 46 -6.72 2.34 6.93
N THR A 47 -5.69 2.08 6.13
CA THR A 47 -5.38 2.88 4.94
C THR A 47 -5.99 2.20 3.72
N ILE A 48 -6.94 2.87 3.07
CA ILE A 48 -7.64 2.37 1.88
C ILE A 48 -7.30 3.27 0.71
N VAL A 49 -6.91 2.68 -0.40
CA VAL A 49 -6.78 3.38 -1.68
C VAL A 49 -7.90 2.89 -2.59
N SER A 50 -8.64 3.82 -3.17
CA SER A 50 -9.73 3.51 -4.09
C SER A 50 -9.76 4.51 -5.23
N SER A 51 -10.10 4.03 -6.43
CA SER A 51 -10.23 4.83 -7.65
C SER A 51 -11.70 4.96 -8.05
N GLY A 52 -12.07 6.13 -8.52
CA GLY A 52 -13.43 6.39 -8.98
C GLY A 52 -13.60 7.80 -9.52
N ASP A 53 -14.83 8.11 -9.95
CA ASP A 53 -15.24 9.47 -10.25
C ASP A 53 -15.47 10.28 -8.96
N LYS A 54 -15.67 11.56 -9.08
CA LYS A 54 -15.88 12.47 -7.94
C LYS A 54 -17.07 12.02 -7.07
N ARG A 55 -18.14 11.56 -7.69
CA ARG A 55 -19.35 11.10 -7.01
C ARG A 55 -19.10 9.84 -6.18
N THR A 56 -18.36 8.89 -6.75
CA THR A 56 -17.95 7.65 -6.06
C THR A 56 -17.11 7.97 -4.83
N ILE A 57 -16.12 8.84 -4.97
CA ILE A 57 -15.23 9.27 -3.87
C ILE A 57 -16.01 9.90 -2.72
N GLU A 58 -16.90 10.85 -3.03
CA GLU A 58 -17.76 11.50 -2.03
C GLU A 58 -18.71 10.49 -1.34
N GLN A 59 -19.23 9.52 -2.10
CA GLN A 59 -20.07 8.46 -1.56
C GLN A 59 -19.31 7.55 -0.60
N ILE A 60 -18.10 7.15 -0.93
CA ILE A 60 -17.23 6.33 -0.04
C ILE A 60 -17.05 7.06 1.29
N GLU A 61 -16.62 8.32 1.28
CA GLU A 61 -16.40 9.11 2.49
C GLU A 61 -17.66 9.25 3.34
N LYS A 62 -18.79 9.60 2.73
CA LYS A 62 -20.07 9.71 3.42
C LYS A 62 -20.53 8.39 4.07
N GLN A 63 -20.24 7.26 3.41
CA GLN A 63 -20.64 5.95 3.91
C GLN A 63 -19.71 5.44 5.01
N LEU A 64 -18.43 5.75 4.96
CA LEU A 64 -17.48 5.46 6.03
C LEU A 64 -17.88 6.22 7.29
N ASN A 65 -18.12 7.52 7.20
CA ASN A 65 -18.51 8.37 8.33
C ASN A 65 -19.85 7.98 9.01
N LYS A 66 -20.69 7.15 8.36
CA LYS A 66 -21.94 6.63 8.95
C LYS A 66 -21.75 5.39 9.82
N LYS A 67 -20.56 4.81 9.89
CA LYS A 67 -20.32 3.59 10.65
C LYS A 67 -19.96 3.90 12.09
N ILE A 68 -20.62 3.21 13.02
CA ILE A 68 -20.43 3.37 14.47
C ILE A 68 -18.99 2.97 14.89
N ASP A 69 -18.45 1.93 14.28
CA ASP A 69 -17.11 1.43 14.60
C ASP A 69 -15.98 2.33 14.05
N ILE A 70 -16.31 3.39 13.30
CA ILE A 70 -15.35 4.34 12.73
C ILE A 70 -15.26 5.58 13.62
N ILE A 71 -14.07 5.82 14.14
CA ILE A 71 -13.79 6.95 15.03
C ILE A 71 -13.54 8.22 14.20
N LYS A 72 -12.74 8.12 13.13
CA LYS A 72 -12.37 9.26 12.29
C LYS A 72 -12.03 8.81 10.87
N VAL A 73 -12.44 9.59 9.89
CA VAL A 73 -12.02 9.42 8.48
C VAL A 73 -11.25 10.67 8.06
N LYS A 74 -10.04 10.48 7.55
CA LYS A 74 -9.28 11.50 6.83
C LYS A 74 -9.19 11.09 5.38
N THR A 75 -9.37 12.04 4.47
CA THR A 75 -9.35 11.81 3.02
C THR A 75 -8.36 12.77 2.37
N PHE A 76 -7.44 12.27 1.58
CA PHE A 76 -6.44 13.12 0.92
C PHE A 76 -6.04 12.57 -0.45
N ASP A 77 -5.53 13.47 -1.28
CA ASP A 77 -4.97 13.17 -2.60
C ASP A 77 -3.55 12.60 -2.48
N GLU A 78 -3.11 11.86 -3.48
CA GLU A 78 -1.72 11.38 -3.55
C GLU A 78 -0.72 12.55 -3.48
N SER A 79 -1.00 13.68 -4.11
CA SER A 79 -0.14 14.87 -4.09
C SER A 79 0.02 15.50 -2.70
N ALA A 80 -1.03 15.40 -1.87
CA ALA A 80 -1.06 15.93 -0.50
C ALA A 80 -0.60 14.91 0.55
N SER A 81 -0.16 13.72 0.12
CA SER A 81 0.23 12.63 1.00
C SER A 81 1.72 12.29 0.87
N PHE A 82 2.25 11.71 1.95
CA PHE A 82 3.50 10.98 1.96
C PHE A 82 3.16 9.50 2.03
N SER A 83 3.39 8.77 0.95
CA SER A 83 3.03 7.36 0.83
C SER A 83 4.24 6.45 0.73
N ARG A 84 4.14 5.27 1.31
CA ARG A 84 5.14 4.20 1.21
C ARG A 84 4.44 2.85 1.11
N GLU A 85 5.14 1.94 0.44
CA GLU A 85 4.78 0.54 0.32
C GLU A 85 6.03 -0.31 0.46
N LEU A 86 5.96 -1.38 1.22
CA LEU A 86 6.98 -2.42 1.26
C LEU A 86 6.63 -3.50 0.23
N LEU A 87 7.57 -3.75 -0.66
CA LEU A 87 7.53 -4.79 -1.67
C LEU A 87 8.63 -5.81 -1.40
N MET A 88 8.32 -7.09 -1.42
CA MET A 88 9.28 -8.20 -1.45
C MET A 88 9.06 -9.02 -2.73
N VAL A 89 10.14 -9.27 -3.45
CA VAL A 89 10.12 -10.03 -4.70
C VAL A 89 11.17 -11.13 -4.66
N LYS A 90 10.73 -12.36 -4.86
CA LYS A 90 11.61 -13.51 -5.05
C LYS A 90 11.80 -13.77 -6.53
N VAL A 91 13.03 -13.71 -7.00
CA VAL A 91 13.38 -13.94 -8.41
C VAL A 91 14.27 -15.17 -8.55
N LYS A 92 14.10 -15.90 -9.66
CA LYS A 92 15.03 -16.93 -10.07
C LYS A 92 16.13 -16.30 -10.89
N TYR A 93 17.38 -16.52 -10.52
CA TYR A 93 18.53 -15.96 -11.23
C TYR A 93 19.49 -17.04 -11.73
N ASN A 94 20.35 -16.67 -12.65
CA ASN A 94 21.45 -17.45 -13.18
C ASN A 94 22.69 -16.56 -13.38
N LYS A 95 23.79 -17.15 -13.89
CA LYS A 95 25.03 -16.38 -14.09
C LYS A 95 24.90 -15.22 -15.08
N SER A 96 23.99 -15.31 -16.06
CA SER A 96 23.84 -14.28 -17.08
C SER A 96 23.07 -13.05 -16.60
N ASN A 97 21.99 -13.23 -15.79
CA ASN A 97 21.13 -12.14 -15.36
C ASN A 97 21.42 -11.60 -13.94
N ARG A 98 22.40 -12.23 -13.24
CA ARG A 98 22.79 -11.81 -11.88
C ARG A 98 23.22 -10.35 -11.83
N LYS A 99 24.06 -9.93 -12.79
CA LYS A 99 24.58 -8.57 -12.85
C LYS A 99 23.46 -7.56 -13.09
N ASP A 100 22.54 -7.85 -13.99
CA ASP A 100 21.41 -6.99 -14.33
C ASP A 100 20.51 -6.77 -13.11
N ILE A 101 20.24 -7.80 -12.31
CA ILE A 101 19.45 -7.68 -11.08
C ILE A 101 20.16 -6.79 -10.07
N MET A 102 21.46 -6.97 -9.86
CA MET A 102 22.25 -6.14 -8.95
C MET A 102 22.25 -4.69 -9.41
N GLU A 103 22.45 -4.43 -10.70
CA GLU A 103 22.41 -3.09 -11.28
C GLU A 103 21.05 -2.41 -11.11
N ILE A 104 19.95 -3.13 -11.30
CA ILE A 104 18.59 -2.62 -11.05
C ILE A 104 18.45 -2.18 -9.58
N CYS A 105 18.92 -3.00 -8.63
CA CYS A 105 18.86 -2.65 -7.21
C CYS A 105 19.71 -1.42 -6.90
N ASP A 106 20.92 -1.34 -7.44
CA ASP A 106 21.84 -0.21 -7.24
C ASP A 106 21.27 1.11 -7.79
N VAL A 107 20.65 1.08 -8.97
CA VAL A 107 20.02 2.25 -9.59
C VAL A 107 18.81 2.74 -8.78
N LEU A 108 18.02 1.83 -8.24
CA LEU A 108 16.83 2.21 -7.48
C LEU A 108 17.15 2.69 -6.05
N LYS A 109 18.33 2.42 -5.52
CA LYS A 109 18.86 2.83 -4.20
C LYS A 109 18.05 2.37 -2.98
N THR A 110 16.74 2.31 -3.09
CA THR A 110 15.81 1.84 -2.04
C THR A 110 15.52 0.35 -2.13
N ALA A 111 15.99 -0.31 -3.20
CA ALA A 111 15.94 -1.76 -3.36
C ALA A 111 17.18 -2.40 -2.76
N SER A 112 17.00 -3.43 -1.92
CA SER A 112 18.08 -4.20 -1.30
C SER A 112 17.91 -5.69 -1.59
N ILE A 113 19.03 -6.40 -1.70
CA ILE A 113 19.01 -7.86 -1.80
C ILE A 113 19.16 -8.41 -0.38
N GLU A 114 18.11 -9.00 0.17
CA GLU A 114 18.05 -9.48 1.56
C GLU A 114 18.62 -10.90 1.69
N GLU A 115 18.37 -11.74 0.67
CA GLU A 115 18.81 -13.13 0.69
C GLU A 115 19.26 -13.57 -0.70
N VAL A 116 20.35 -14.35 -0.74
CA VAL A 116 20.85 -14.98 -1.97
C VAL A 116 21.06 -16.45 -1.71
N SER A 117 20.39 -17.31 -2.47
CA SER A 117 20.60 -18.75 -2.50
C SER A 117 21.23 -19.19 -3.83
N LYS A 118 21.42 -20.48 -4.06
CA LYS A 118 22.05 -21.00 -5.29
C LYS A 118 21.33 -20.52 -6.58
N ASN A 119 20.00 -20.42 -6.56
CA ASN A 119 19.17 -20.14 -7.74
C ASN A 119 18.18 -19.01 -7.56
N TYR A 120 18.06 -18.42 -6.36
CA TYR A 120 17.05 -17.44 -6.02
C TYR A 120 17.66 -16.26 -5.28
N MET A 121 17.13 -15.08 -5.54
CA MET A 121 17.36 -13.86 -4.77
C MET A 121 16.03 -13.35 -4.22
N LEU A 122 16.05 -12.89 -2.97
CA LEU A 122 14.97 -12.13 -2.35
C LEU A 122 15.36 -10.67 -2.33
N ILE A 123 14.55 -9.86 -2.98
CA ILE A 123 14.74 -8.41 -3.10
C ILE A 123 13.64 -7.72 -2.31
N GLN A 124 14.00 -6.74 -1.51
CA GLN A 124 13.10 -5.89 -0.76
C GLN A 124 13.21 -4.45 -1.26
N MET A 125 12.10 -3.71 -1.25
CA MET A 125 12.09 -2.29 -1.55
C MET A 125 10.99 -1.59 -0.73
N CYS A 126 11.34 -0.51 -0.05
CA CYS A 126 10.37 0.37 0.62
C CYS A 126 10.41 1.74 -0.06
N ASP A 127 9.39 2.04 -0.87
CA ASP A 127 9.33 3.30 -1.61
C ASP A 127 7.87 3.67 -1.95
N THR A 128 7.67 4.68 -2.81
CA THR A 128 6.35 5.02 -3.32
C THR A 128 5.77 3.88 -4.17
N PRO A 129 4.43 3.75 -4.27
CA PRO A 129 3.80 2.71 -5.07
C PRO A 129 4.24 2.70 -6.55
N GLU A 130 4.57 3.88 -7.12
CA GLU A 130 5.06 4.01 -8.50
C GLU A 130 6.46 3.40 -8.64
N ARG A 131 7.34 3.65 -7.65
CA ARG A 131 8.71 3.14 -7.68
C ARG A 131 8.75 1.63 -7.41
N THR A 132 7.91 1.12 -6.53
CA THR A 132 7.76 -0.34 -6.33
C THR A 132 7.21 -1.04 -7.57
N ALA A 133 6.25 -0.41 -8.27
CA ALA A 133 5.76 -0.90 -9.57
C ALA A 133 6.85 -0.87 -10.65
N LEU A 134 7.70 0.17 -10.66
CA LEU A 134 8.85 0.26 -11.57
C LEU A 134 9.83 -0.90 -11.34
N LEU A 135 10.15 -1.25 -10.09
CA LEU A 135 11.01 -2.41 -9.78
C LEU A 135 10.43 -3.69 -10.39
N ILE A 136 9.14 -3.95 -10.21
CA ILE A 136 8.47 -5.12 -10.79
C ILE A 136 8.58 -5.09 -12.33
N GLN A 137 8.41 -3.92 -12.94
CA GLN A 137 8.51 -3.76 -14.39
C GLN A 137 9.93 -4.04 -14.91
N LEU A 138 10.96 -3.57 -14.23
CA LEU A 138 12.36 -3.83 -14.58
C LEU A 138 12.73 -5.31 -14.41
N LEU A 139 12.15 -5.98 -13.42
CA LEU A 139 12.36 -7.41 -13.18
C LEU A 139 11.54 -8.34 -14.10
N LYS A 140 10.71 -7.81 -15.02
CA LYS A 140 9.94 -8.66 -15.97
C LYS A 140 10.80 -9.50 -16.90
N SER A 141 12.04 -9.08 -17.19
CA SER A 141 13.02 -9.87 -17.94
C SER A 141 13.57 -11.06 -17.16
N VAL A 142 13.38 -11.05 -15.85
CA VAL A 142 13.81 -12.11 -14.94
C VAL A 142 12.60 -12.93 -14.52
N SER A 143 12.80 -14.22 -14.23
CA SER A 143 11.69 -15.06 -13.75
C SER A 143 11.33 -14.70 -12.32
N ILE A 144 10.26 -13.93 -12.15
CA ILE A 144 9.65 -13.65 -10.84
C ILE A 144 8.92 -14.91 -10.38
N VAL A 145 9.23 -15.36 -9.15
CA VAL A 145 8.65 -16.56 -8.54
C VAL A 145 7.52 -16.20 -7.61
N GLU A 146 7.71 -15.14 -6.81
CA GLU A 146 6.76 -14.74 -5.76
C GLU A 146 6.86 -13.24 -5.51
N ILE A 147 5.73 -12.62 -5.20
CA ILE A 147 5.63 -11.20 -4.82
C ILE A 147 4.76 -11.11 -3.57
N ALA A 148 5.24 -10.33 -2.58
CA ALA A 148 4.46 -9.91 -1.43
C ALA A 148 4.50 -8.38 -1.32
N ARG A 149 3.36 -7.77 -1.00
CA ARG A 149 3.20 -6.31 -0.86
C ARG A 149 2.36 -5.99 0.38
N THR A 150 2.73 -4.95 1.10
CA THR A 150 1.92 -4.47 2.23
C THR A 150 0.67 -3.72 1.79
N GLY A 151 0.66 -3.20 0.56
CA GLY A 151 -0.24 -2.14 0.18
C GLY A 151 0.28 -0.76 0.62
N THR A 152 -0.41 0.28 0.22
CA THR A 152 -0.01 1.67 0.45
C THR A 152 -0.27 2.08 1.89
N LEU A 153 0.75 2.47 2.62
CA LEU A 153 0.66 3.26 3.84
C LEU A 153 0.79 4.73 3.47
N ALA A 154 -0.03 5.60 4.04
CA ALA A 154 0.04 7.01 3.76
C ALA A 154 -0.36 7.88 4.94
N LEU A 155 0.34 9.00 5.07
CA LEU A 155 0.03 10.10 5.99
C LEU A 155 -0.08 11.40 5.19
N PRO A 156 -0.87 12.39 5.65
CA PRO A 156 -0.82 13.72 5.06
C PRO A 156 0.59 14.30 5.20
N LYS A 157 1.00 15.09 4.23
CA LYS A 157 2.26 15.83 4.33
C LYS A 157 2.21 16.79 5.52
N CYS A 158 3.35 16.97 6.18
CA CYS A 158 3.49 18.00 7.21
C CYS A 158 3.33 19.37 6.53
N SER A 159 2.13 19.93 6.57
CA SER A 159 1.88 21.33 6.25
C SER A 159 1.81 22.09 7.57
N GLU A 160 2.36 23.30 7.63
CA GLU A 160 2.35 24.16 8.83
C GLU A 160 0.93 24.58 9.29
N THR A 161 -0.10 23.98 8.74
CA THR A 161 -1.52 24.32 8.96
C THR A 161 -2.28 23.17 9.62
N GLU A 162 -1.80 22.67 10.76
CA GLU A 162 -2.66 21.98 11.73
C GLU A 162 -2.62 22.80 13.03
N ALA A 163 -3.45 23.82 13.06
CA ALA A 163 -3.86 24.45 14.30
C ALA A 163 -5.21 23.87 14.75
#